data_7fc132ab88f807e0e46edd5cf0984e0d
#
_entry.id   7fc132ab88f807e0e46edd5cf0984e0d
#
_cell.length_a   1.000
_cell.length_b   1.000
_cell.length_c   1.000
_cell.angle_alpha   90.00
_cell.angle_beta   90.00
_cell.angle_gamma   90.00
#
_symmetry.space_group_name_H-M   'P 1'
#
loop_
_entity.id
_entity.type
_entity.pdbx_description
1 polymer ?
#
loop_
_entity_poly.entity_id
_entity_poly.type
_entity_poly.pdbx_seq_one_letter_code
_entity_poly.pdbx_strand_id
1 'polypeptide(L)'
;IFAGMSGTAIADAAGLGTVEIKAMKDHGYELEFAVGVTAASATLGPIIPPSLPMVIYGVQANVSIGKLFAAGFVPGAVMALFMMVMVAYYAHVRKYGRDIAFSWPRMGGAFFELAFVALTAVALYFLWSGEGLPGWLRFGALLVGTMVADKLFKFEAYMALLTPVILIGGMATGLFTPTEAAVAAVAWAL
;
A
#
# COMPACT_ATOMS: atom_id res chain seq x y z
N ILE A 1 1.12 1.87 6.95
CA ILE A 1 1.41 1.42 5.57
C ILE A 1 1.67 -0.09 5.57
N PHE A 2 2.53 -0.62 6.45
CA PHE A 2 2.88 -2.05 6.48
C PHE A 2 1.67 -2.97 6.68
N ALA A 3 0.74 -2.62 7.57
CA ALA A 3 -0.45 -3.41 7.83
C ALA A 3 -1.34 -3.68 6.60
N GLY A 4 -1.26 -2.84 5.56
CA GLY A 4 -1.97 -3.04 4.29
C GLY A 4 -1.26 -3.94 3.29
N MET A 5 -0.06 -4.45 3.59
CA MET A 5 0.72 -5.24 2.63
C MET A 5 0.47 -6.73 2.75
N SER A 6 0.35 -7.28 3.97
CA SER A 6 0.22 -8.72 4.19
C SER A 6 -1.23 -9.21 4.20
N GLY A 7 -2.17 -8.33 4.56
CA GLY A 7 -3.58 -8.67 4.74
C GLY A 7 -3.87 -9.56 5.95
N THR A 8 -2.87 -9.80 6.82
CA THR A 8 -3.02 -10.59 8.05
C THR A 8 -2.26 -9.96 9.21
N ALA A 9 -2.92 -9.82 10.37
CA ALA A 9 -2.30 -9.26 11.58
C ALA A 9 -1.09 -10.08 12.07
N ILE A 10 -1.16 -11.40 11.94
CA ILE A 10 -0.11 -12.31 12.41
C ILE A 10 1.16 -12.14 11.57
N ALA A 11 1.04 -12.05 10.25
CA ALA A 11 2.19 -11.87 9.38
C ALA A 11 2.85 -10.51 9.58
N ASP A 12 2.07 -9.46 9.80
CA ASP A 12 2.59 -8.13 10.09
C ASP A 12 3.32 -8.11 11.44
N ALA A 13 2.70 -8.62 12.49
CA ALA A 13 3.30 -8.61 13.83
C ALA A 13 4.56 -9.50 13.92
N ALA A 14 4.51 -10.72 13.37
CA ALA A 14 5.62 -11.67 13.46
C ALA A 14 6.75 -11.37 12.46
N GLY A 15 6.42 -10.90 11.27
CA GLY A 15 7.40 -10.59 10.21
C GLY A 15 8.02 -9.21 10.40
N LEU A 16 7.31 -8.20 9.99
CA LEU A 16 7.79 -6.82 9.99
C LEU A 16 7.89 -6.20 11.39
N GLY A 17 7.05 -6.65 12.34
CA GLY A 17 7.01 -6.10 13.69
C GLY A 17 8.35 -6.19 14.42
N THR A 18 9.12 -7.23 14.21
CA THR A 18 10.47 -7.36 14.81
C THR A 18 11.43 -6.28 14.31
N VAL A 19 11.35 -5.94 13.02
CA VAL A 19 12.18 -4.91 12.40
C VAL A 19 11.74 -3.52 12.87
N GLU A 20 10.42 -3.27 12.91
CA GLU A 20 9.85 -2.00 13.37
C GLU A 20 10.18 -1.72 14.84
N ILE A 21 9.98 -2.71 15.72
CA ILE A 21 10.28 -2.59 17.15
C ILE A 21 11.76 -2.30 17.36
N LYS A 22 12.64 -2.98 16.62
CA LYS A 22 14.06 -2.74 16.68
C LYS A 22 14.41 -1.32 16.23
N ALA A 23 13.89 -0.89 15.09
CA ALA A 23 14.11 0.46 14.56
C ALA A 23 13.60 1.54 15.55
N MET A 24 12.41 1.37 16.11
CA MET A 24 11.88 2.31 17.12
C MET A 24 12.77 2.35 18.37
N LYS A 25 13.25 1.22 18.84
CA LYS A 25 14.16 1.13 20.00
C LYS A 25 15.48 1.86 19.71
N ASP A 26 16.06 1.66 18.53
CA ASP A 26 17.31 2.31 18.12
C ASP A 26 17.15 3.85 18.04
N HIS A 27 15.93 4.35 17.80
CA HIS A 27 15.57 5.77 17.80
C HIS A 27 15.09 6.28 19.18
N GLY A 28 15.29 5.52 20.25
CA GLY A 28 15.03 5.94 21.63
C GLY A 28 13.56 5.84 22.07
N TYR A 29 12.73 5.10 21.35
CA TYR A 29 11.39 4.79 21.83
C TYR A 29 11.40 3.73 22.93
N GLU A 30 10.51 3.87 23.90
CA GLU A 30 10.32 2.85 24.93
C GLU A 30 9.84 1.53 24.31
N LEU A 31 10.41 0.40 24.74
CA LEU A 31 10.09 -0.91 24.19
C LEU A 31 8.59 -1.25 24.29
N GLU A 32 7.97 -0.93 25.41
CA GLU A 32 6.54 -1.17 25.63
C GLU A 32 5.66 -0.41 24.66
N PHE A 33 6.03 0.85 24.40
CA PHE A 33 5.33 1.68 23.42
C PHE A 33 5.53 1.14 21.99
N ALA A 34 6.76 0.77 21.62
CA ALA A 34 7.06 0.22 20.30
C ALA A 34 6.27 -1.07 20.04
N VAL A 35 6.28 -2.00 21.00
CA VAL A 35 5.52 -3.26 20.91
C VAL A 35 4.02 -2.99 20.83
N GLY A 36 3.50 -2.09 21.66
CA GLY A 36 2.09 -1.73 21.67
C GLY A 36 1.61 -1.14 20.37
N VAL A 37 2.35 -0.19 19.80
CA VAL A 37 2.02 0.44 18.50
C VAL A 37 2.09 -0.56 17.36
N THR A 38 3.14 -1.38 17.31
CA THR A 38 3.31 -2.41 16.29
C THR A 38 2.18 -3.45 16.34
N ALA A 39 1.84 -3.95 17.53
CA ALA A 39 0.73 -4.89 17.70
C ALA A 39 -0.63 -4.27 17.31
N ALA A 40 -0.87 -3.02 17.72
CA ALA A 40 -2.09 -2.31 17.37
C ALA A 40 -2.18 -2.04 15.85
N SER A 41 -1.07 -1.62 15.20
CA SER A 41 -1.07 -1.36 13.76
C SER A 41 -1.28 -2.63 12.94
N ALA A 42 -0.78 -3.77 13.40
CA ALA A 42 -0.99 -5.06 12.73
C ALA A 42 -2.48 -5.43 12.62
N THR A 43 -3.34 -4.96 13.54
CA THR A 43 -4.78 -5.22 13.47
C THR A 43 -5.47 -4.54 12.28
N LEU A 44 -4.83 -3.57 11.64
CA LEU A 44 -5.34 -2.93 10.42
C LEU A 44 -5.25 -3.86 9.20
N GLY A 45 -4.30 -4.79 9.17
CA GLY A 45 -4.08 -5.70 8.06
C GLY A 45 -5.33 -6.48 7.62
N PRO A 46 -6.09 -7.10 8.53
CA PRO A 46 -7.34 -7.78 8.20
C PRO A 46 -8.47 -6.87 7.72
N ILE A 47 -8.35 -5.55 7.89
CA ILE A 47 -9.41 -4.57 7.60
C ILE A 47 -9.12 -3.80 6.33
N ILE A 48 -7.86 -3.38 6.14
CA ILE A 48 -7.44 -2.62 4.95
C ILE A 48 -7.15 -3.60 3.81
N PRO A 49 -7.75 -3.43 2.62
CA PRO A 49 -7.45 -4.29 1.48
C PRO A 49 -5.98 -4.19 1.01
N PRO A 50 -5.39 -5.30 0.55
CA PRO A 50 -5.95 -6.65 0.42
C PRO A 50 -6.02 -7.39 1.76
N SER A 51 -7.16 -8.01 2.08
CA SER A 51 -7.41 -8.68 3.36
C SER A 51 -7.75 -10.17 3.17
N LEU A 52 -6.94 -11.04 3.74
CA LEU A 52 -7.16 -12.48 3.67
C LEU A 52 -8.49 -12.91 4.35
N PRO A 53 -8.85 -12.44 5.56
CA PRO A 53 -10.13 -12.74 6.17
C PRO A 53 -11.34 -12.32 5.33
N MET A 54 -11.27 -11.17 4.65
CA MET A 54 -12.35 -10.72 3.76
C MET A 54 -12.48 -11.62 2.52
N VAL A 55 -11.39 -12.15 2.00
CA VAL A 55 -11.43 -13.13 0.90
C VAL A 55 -12.11 -14.41 1.34
N ILE A 56 -11.70 -14.97 2.50
CA ILE A 56 -12.28 -16.19 3.05
C ILE A 56 -13.78 -15.99 3.30
N TYR A 57 -14.15 -14.89 3.94
CA TYR A 57 -15.55 -14.57 4.22
C TYR A 57 -16.36 -14.41 2.93
N GLY A 58 -15.81 -13.69 1.94
CA GLY A 58 -16.48 -13.47 0.65
C GLY A 58 -16.78 -14.77 -0.09
N VAL A 59 -15.86 -15.71 -0.06
CA VAL A 59 -16.03 -17.05 -0.67
C VAL A 59 -17.09 -17.85 0.08
N GLN A 60 -17.02 -17.89 1.41
CA GLN A 60 -17.97 -18.68 2.23
C GLN A 60 -19.39 -18.12 2.20
N ALA A 61 -19.52 -16.80 2.25
CA ALA A 61 -20.80 -16.11 2.25
C ALA A 61 -21.39 -15.86 0.85
N ASN A 62 -20.68 -16.23 -0.22
CA ASN A 62 -21.05 -15.91 -1.61
C ASN A 62 -21.27 -14.42 -1.85
N VAL A 63 -20.43 -13.57 -1.24
CA VAL A 63 -20.47 -12.11 -1.39
C VAL A 63 -19.28 -11.63 -2.22
N SER A 64 -19.49 -10.57 -2.99
CA SER A 64 -18.42 -9.98 -3.80
C SER A 64 -17.25 -9.50 -2.95
N ILE A 65 -16.07 -10.09 -3.15
CA ILE A 65 -14.83 -9.73 -2.46
C ILE A 65 -14.45 -8.28 -2.74
N GLY A 66 -14.65 -7.81 -3.97
CA GLY A 66 -14.41 -6.41 -4.33
C GLY A 66 -15.28 -5.42 -3.54
N LYS A 67 -16.56 -5.76 -3.30
CA LYS A 67 -17.44 -4.94 -2.45
C LYS A 67 -17.01 -4.95 -1.00
N LEU A 68 -16.55 -6.10 -0.48
CA LEU A 68 -15.99 -6.20 0.87
C LEU A 68 -14.73 -5.35 1.03
N PHE A 69 -13.85 -5.39 0.05
CA PHE A 69 -12.65 -4.56 0.03
C PHE A 69 -12.99 -3.06 0.01
N ALA A 70 -13.91 -2.64 -0.87
CA ALA A 70 -14.38 -1.27 -0.90
C ALA A 70 -14.97 -0.82 0.45
N ALA A 71 -15.75 -1.68 1.10
CA ALA A 71 -16.31 -1.40 2.43
C ALA A 71 -15.25 -1.31 3.54
N GLY A 72 -14.13 -2.03 3.42
CA GLY A 72 -13.03 -2.02 4.39
C GLY A 72 -12.19 -0.75 4.38
N PHE A 73 -12.16 0.01 3.27
CA PHE A 73 -11.35 1.22 3.18
C PHE A 73 -11.74 2.29 4.19
N VAL A 74 -13.02 2.57 4.35
CA VAL A 74 -13.51 3.63 5.24
C VAL A 74 -13.18 3.34 6.70
N PRO A 75 -13.58 2.19 7.28
CA PRO A 75 -13.25 1.86 8.66
C PRO A 75 -11.73 1.74 8.87
N GLY A 76 -11.00 1.16 7.92
CA GLY A 76 -9.55 1.06 7.97
C GLY A 76 -8.86 2.43 8.01
N ALA A 77 -9.29 3.37 7.18
CA ALA A 77 -8.76 4.75 7.17
C ALA A 77 -9.06 5.49 8.49
N VAL A 78 -10.28 5.32 9.03
CA VAL A 78 -10.66 5.92 10.31
C VAL A 78 -9.80 5.38 11.44
N MET A 79 -9.63 4.05 11.52
CA MET A 79 -8.76 3.43 12.52
C MET A 79 -7.30 3.87 12.39
N ALA A 80 -6.78 3.91 11.18
CA ALA A 80 -5.41 4.40 10.92
C ALA A 80 -5.24 5.86 11.37
N LEU A 81 -6.23 6.72 11.10
CA LEU A 81 -6.21 8.12 11.53
C LEU A 81 -6.18 8.24 13.07
N PHE A 82 -7.04 7.51 13.78
CA PHE A 82 -7.04 7.53 15.24
C PHE A 82 -5.71 7.02 15.82
N MET A 83 -5.13 5.98 15.22
CA MET A 83 -3.81 5.49 15.64
C MET A 83 -2.72 6.52 15.39
N MET A 84 -2.71 7.19 14.23
CA MET A 84 -1.76 8.27 13.95
C MET A 84 -1.88 9.41 14.97
N VAL A 85 -3.10 9.82 15.32
CA VAL A 85 -3.34 10.85 16.33
C VAL A 85 -2.82 10.40 17.70
N MET A 86 -3.09 9.15 18.10
CA MET A 86 -2.59 8.58 19.35
C MET A 86 -1.07 8.56 19.40
N VAL A 87 -0.43 8.06 18.35
CA VAL A 87 1.04 8.01 18.25
C VAL A 87 1.64 9.42 18.30
N ALA A 88 1.05 10.38 17.59
CA ALA A 88 1.49 11.77 17.61
C ALA A 88 1.37 12.39 19.00
N TYR A 89 0.28 12.13 19.71
CA TYR A 89 0.08 12.58 21.09
C TYR A 89 1.15 12.01 22.03
N TYR A 90 1.37 10.70 22.04
CA TYR A 90 2.37 10.07 22.87
C TYR A 90 3.80 10.50 22.52
N ALA A 91 4.11 10.65 21.24
CA ALA A 91 5.41 11.13 20.80
C ALA A 91 5.68 12.56 21.30
N HIS A 92 4.64 13.41 21.32
CA HIS A 92 4.76 14.76 21.86
C HIS A 92 4.91 14.78 23.38
N VAL A 93 4.09 14.03 24.11
CA VAL A 93 4.12 13.97 25.58
C VAL A 93 5.39 13.37 26.12
N ARG A 94 5.86 12.28 25.51
CA ARG A 94 7.10 11.57 25.93
C ARG A 94 8.37 12.17 25.33
N LYS A 95 8.26 13.22 24.53
CA LYS A 95 9.37 13.94 23.90
C LYS A 95 10.33 13.02 23.14
N TYR A 96 9.78 12.05 22.42
CA TYR A 96 10.60 11.20 21.55
C TYR A 96 11.33 12.05 20.51
N GLY A 97 12.61 11.72 20.26
CA GLY A 97 13.46 12.45 19.34
C GLY A 97 12.85 12.51 17.93
N ARG A 98 13.06 13.63 17.28
CA ARG A 98 12.71 13.78 15.85
C ARG A 98 14.01 13.72 15.06
N ASP A 99 14.20 12.65 14.32
CA ASP A 99 15.39 12.51 13.47
C ASP A 99 15.39 13.48 12.29
N ILE A 100 14.21 13.85 11.84
CA ILE A 100 14.02 14.72 10.69
C ILE A 100 12.99 15.80 11.02
N ALA A 101 13.40 17.06 10.90
CA ALA A 101 12.47 18.17 10.98
C ALA A 101 11.45 18.08 9.82
N PHE A 102 10.18 18.36 10.13
CA PHE A 102 9.14 18.44 9.11
C PHE A 102 9.54 19.48 8.05
N SER A 103 9.56 19.08 6.79
CA SER A 103 9.88 19.98 5.69
C SER A 103 8.82 19.86 4.58
N TRP A 104 8.14 20.97 4.30
CA TRP A 104 7.17 21.08 3.22
C TRP A 104 7.71 20.63 1.86
N PRO A 105 8.98 20.94 1.47
CA PRO A 105 9.54 20.50 0.20
C PRO A 105 9.64 18.98 0.06
N ARG A 106 10.00 18.27 1.15
CA ARG A 106 10.07 16.79 1.14
C ARG A 106 8.70 16.15 1.04
N MET A 107 7.71 16.74 1.73
CA MET A 107 6.33 16.28 1.64
C MET A 107 5.76 16.52 0.25
N GLY A 108 6.03 17.69 -0.35
CA GLY A 108 5.66 18.01 -1.72
C GLY A 108 6.29 17.03 -2.73
N GLY A 109 7.56 16.66 -2.55
CA GLY A 109 8.25 15.65 -3.34
C GLY A 109 7.56 14.29 -3.25
N ALA A 110 7.26 13.82 -2.04
CA ALA A 110 6.57 12.54 -1.85
C ALA A 110 5.15 12.53 -2.43
N PHE A 111 4.42 13.63 -2.32
CA PHE A 111 3.11 13.79 -2.98
C PHE A 111 3.23 13.79 -4.51
N PHE A 112 4.25 14.43 -5.05
CA PHE A 112 4.50 14.44 -6.49
C PHE A 112 4.83 13.03 -7.00
N GLU A 113 5.66 12.29 -6.28
CA GLU A 113 5.97 10.88 -6.58
C GLU A 113 4.71 10.02 -6.59
N LEU A 114 3.87 10.12 -5.55
CA LEU A 114 2.63 9.38 -5.47
C LEU A 114 1.63 9.77 -6.58
N ALA A 115 1.51 11.07 -6.87
CA ALA A 115 0.66 11.57 -7.94
C ALA A 115 1.14 11.10 -9.32
N PHE A 116 2.46 11.04 -9.54
CA PHE A 116 3.04 10.54 -10.77
C PHE A 116 2.75 9.04 -10.95
N VAL A 117 2.90 8.22 -9.90
CA VAL A 117 2.54 6.79 -9.95
C VAL A 117 1.05 6.61 -10.26
N ALA A 118 0.18 7.38 -9.62
CA ALA A 118 -1.25 7.33 -9.89
C ALA A 118 -1.59 7.75 -11.32
N LEU A 119 -0.96 8.82 -11.83
CA LEU A 119 -1.14 9.30 -13.21
C LEU A 119 -0.65 8.28 -14.23
N THR A 120 0.49 7.63 -14.00
CA THR A 120 1.00 6.58 -14.89
C THR A 120 0.07 5.37 -14.90
N ALA A 121 -0.46 4.95 -13.76
CA ALA A 121 -1.44 3.87 -13.68
C ALA A 121 -2.74 4.20 -14.45
N VAL A 122 -3.24 5.43 -14.31
CA VAL A 122 -4.41 5.92 -15.06
C VAL A 122 -4.11 6.01 -16.57
N ALA A 123 -2.93 6.52 -16.95
CA ALA A 123 -2.52 6.59 -18.35
C ALA A 123 -2.40 5.19 -18.98
N LEU A 124 -1.82 4.23 -18.25
CA LEU A 124 -1.75 2.83 -18.68
C LEU A 124 -3.13 2.21 -18.84
N TYR A 125 -4.07 2.50 -17.93
CA TYR A 125 -5.45 2.06 -18.05
C TYR A 125 -6.13 2.62 -19.32
N PHE A 126 -6.00 3.91 -19.60
CA PHE A 126 -6.57 4.53 -20.80
C PHE A 126 -5.90 4.04 -22.09
N LEU A 127 -4.59 3.80 -22.08
CA LEU A 127 -3.87 3.21 -23.21
C LEU A 127 -4.33 1.76 -23.49
N TRP A 128 -4.65 1.02 -22.43
CA TRP A 128 -5.14 -0.36 -22.54
C TRP A 128 -6.60 -0.41 -23.00
N SER A 129 -7.48 0.44 -22.46
CA SER A 129 -8.92 0.46 -22.73
C SER A 129 -9.31 1.18 -24.03
N GLY A 130 -8.43 2.01 -24.58
CA GLY A 130 -8.70 2.80 -25.81
C GLY A 130 -8.71 1.95 -27.07
N GLU A 131 -9.82 1.95 -27.80
CA GLU A 131 -10.03 1.15 -29.04
C GLU A 131 -9.27 1.67 -30.27
N GLY A 132 -8.50 2.74 -30.19
CA GLY A 132 -7.91 3.43 -31.35
C GLY A 132 -6.42 3.24 -31.61
N LEU A 133 -5.65 2.67 -30.68
CA LEU A 133 -4.19 2.57 -30.83
C LEU A 133 -3.75 1.16 -31.17
N PRO A 134 -2.90 0.97 -32.19
CA PRO A 134 -2.32 -0.33 -32.53
C PRO A 134 -1.44 -0.86 -31.36
N GLY A 135 -1.46 -2.17 -31.18
CA GLY A 135 -0.82 -2.85 -30.03
C GLY A 135 0.67 -2.52 -29.83
N TRP A 136 1.42 -2.31 -30.91
CA TRP A 136 2.83 -1.95 -30.85
C TRP A 136 3.08 -0.54 -30.29
N LEU A 137 2.16 0.41 -30.53
CA LEU A 137 2.23 1.75 -29.95
C LEU A 137 1.91 1.72 -28.45
N ARG A 138 0.98 0.86 -28.02
CA ARG A 138 0.68 0.63 -26.60
C ARG A 138 1.90 0.05 -25.87
N PHE A 139 2.56 -0.92 -26.48
CA PHE A 139 3.76 -1.53 -25.94
C PHE A 139 4.94 -0.55 -25.90
N GLY A 140 5.09 0.26 -26.96
CA GLY A 140 6.11 1.32 -27.00
C GLY A 140 5.90 2.40 -25.93
N ALA A 141 4.66 2.85 -25.71
CA ALA A 141 4.32 3.82 -24.67
C ALA A 141 4.56 3.26 -23.25
N LEU A 142 4.31 1.97 -23.05
CA LEU A 142 4.64 1.25 -21.82
C LEU A 142 6.15 1.23 -21.56
N LEU A 143 6.95 0.89 -22.56
CA LEU A 143 8.41 0.87 -22.46
C LEU A 143 8.99 2.26 -22.21
N VAL A 144 8.51 3.28 -22.92
CA VAL A 144 8.96 4.66 -22.70
C VAL A 144 8.54 5.15 -21.31
N GLY A 145 7.34 4.85 -20.86
CA GLY A 145 6.85 5.19 -19.51
C GLY A 145 7.71 4.56 -18.41
N THR A 146 8.07 3.29 -18.56
CA THR A 146 8.96 2.60 -17.60
C THR A 146 10.39 3.15 -17.64
N MET A 147 10.95 3.47 -18.81
CA MET A 147 12.27 4.07 -18.92
C MET A 147 12.36 5.48 -18.34
N VAL A 148 11.28 6.28 -18.47
CA VAL A 148 11.20 7.62 -17.86
C VAL A 148 11.05 7.49 -16.33
N ALA A 149 10.26 6.53 -15.87
CA ALA A 149 10.12 6.23 -14.46
C ALA A 149 11.44 5.79 -13.82
N ASP A 150 12.22 4.94 -14.50
CA ASP A 150 13.53 4.48 -14.04
C ASP A 150 14.53 5.65 -13.84
N LYS A 151 14.44 6.67 -14.67
CA LYS A 151 15.32 7.86 -14.60
C LYS A 151 14.91 8.86 -13.52
N LEU A 152 13.63 8.91 -13.17
CA LEU A 152 13.05 9.83 -12.18
C LEU A 152 12.94 9.22 -10.77
N PHE A 153 12.79 7.92 -10.67
CA PHE A 153 12.58 7.18 -9.42
C PHE A 153 13.51 5.97 -9.36
N LYS A 154 13.87 5.56 -8.15
CA LYS A 154 14.51 4.25 -7.96
C LYS A 154 13.53 3.18 -8.46
N PHE A 155 13.88 2.52 -9.54
CA PHE A 155 13.05 1.54 -10.26
C PHE A 155 12.39 0.52 -9.33
N GLU A 156 13.14 0.01 -8.34
CA GLU A 156 12.65 -0.92 -7.33
C GLU A 156 11.45 -0.38 -6.51
N ALA A 157 11.51 0.92 -6.12
CA ALA A 157 10.42 1.53 -5.36
C ALA A 157 9.16 1.73 -6.22
N TYR A 158 9.33 2.08 -7.50
CA TYR A 158 8.23 2.22 -8.44
C TYR A 158 7.53 0.89 -8.71
N MET A 159 8.29 -0.19 -8.92
CA MET A 159 7.75 -1.52 -9.13
C MET A 159 6.97 -2.02 -7.90
N ALA A 160 7.50 -1.79 -6.70
CA ALA A 160 6.82 -2.14 -5.46
C ALA A 160 5.50 -1.38 -5.27
N LEU A 161 5.46 -0.09 -5.63
CA LEU A 161 4.24 0.75 -5.53
C LEU A 161 3.17 0.37 -6.56
N LEU A 162 3.54 -0.18 -7.71
CA LEU A 162 2.57 -0.63 -8.72
C LEU A 162 1.87 -1.93 -8.31
N THR A 163 2.46 -2.76 -7.49
CA THR A 163 1.86 -4.04 -7.05
C THR A 163 0.48 -3.85 -6.39
N PRO A 164 0.30 -2.97 -5.39
CA PRO A 164 -1.03 -2.70 -4.83
C PRO A 164 -2.01 -2.10 -5.85
N VAL A 165 -1.52 -1.29 -6.78
CA VAL A 165 -2.35 -0.68 -7.82
C VAL A 165 -2.88 -1.75 -8.78
N ILE A 166 -2.06 -2.70 -9.20
CA ILE A 166 -2.46 -3.84 -10.05
C ILE A 166 -3.49 -4.70 -9.32
N LEU A 167 -3.23 -5.03 -8.05
CA LEU A 167 -4.13 -5.85 -7.23
C LEU A 167 -5.50 -5.18 -7.06
N ILE A 168 -5.52 -4.00 -6.48
CA ILE A 168 -6.77 -3.30 -6.11
C ILE A 168 -7.47 -2.76 -7.37
N GLY A 169 -6.71 -2.16 -8.28
CA GLY A 169 -7.23 -1.61 -9.52
C GLY A 169 -7.84 -2.68 -10.43
N GLY A 170 -7.16 -3.81 -10.59
CA GLY A 170 -7.65 -4.93 -11.39
C GLY A 170 -8.95 -5.54 -10.85
N MET A 171 -9.07 -5.66 -9.52
CA MET A 171 -10.29 -6.14 -8.87
C MET A 171 -11.41 -5.10 -8.87
N ALA A 172 -11.11 -3.82 -8.64
CA ALA A 172 -12.11 -2.75 -8.59
C ALA A 172 -12.74 -2.48 -9.97
N THR A 173 -11.96 -2.63 -11.03
CA THR A 173 -12.43 -2.51 -12.42
C THR A 173 -13.13 -3.77 -12.94
N GLY A 174 -13.08 -4.87 -12.20
CA GLY A 174 -13.63 -6.16 -12.61
C GLY A 174 -12.82 -6.88 -13.69
N LEU A 175 -11.61 -6.42 -13.99
CA LEU A 175 -10.72 -7.04 -14.98
C LEU A 175 -10.15 -8.36 -14.46
N PHE A 176 -9.92 -8.45 -13.15
CA PHE A 176 -9.36 -9.63 -12.50
C PHE A 176 -10.26 -10.11 -11.37
N THR A 177 -10.37 -11.41 -11.25
CA THR A 177 -10.79 -12.06 -10.01
C THR A 177 -9.67 -11.89 -8.95
N PRO A 178 -9.95 -12.06 -7.66
CA PRO A 178 -8.91 -11.96 -6.61
C PRO A 178 -7.73 -12.90 -6.83
N THR A 179 -7.96 -14.09 -7.37
CA THR A 179 -6.93 -15.07 -7.70
C THR A 179 -6.08 -14.63 -8.89
N GLU A 180 -6.71 -14.12 -9.94
CA GLU A 180 -5.99 -13.60 -11.11
C GLU A 180 -5.19 -12.35 -10.78
N ALA A 181 -5.73 -11.47 -9.94
CA ALA A 181 -5.03 -10.29 -9.46
C ALA A 181 -3.77 -10.68 -8.63
N ALA A 182 -3.87 -11.72 -7.80
CA ALA A 182 -2.73 -12.23 -7.05
C ALA A 182 -1.66 -12.82 -7.98
N VAL A 183 -2.05 -13.60 -8.99
CA VAL A 183 -1.13 -14.14 -10.01
C VAL A 183 -0.46 -13.03 -10.80
N ALA A 184 -1.22 -12.02 -11.22
CA ALA A 184 -0.69 -10.85 -11.94
C ALA A 184 0.31 -10.07 -11.08
N ALA A 185 0.03 -9.88 -9.79
CA ALA A 185 0.94 -9.21 -8.86
C ALA A 185 2.24 -10.00 -8.63
N VAL A 186 2.16 -11.33 -8.52
CA VAL A 186 3.35 -12.19 -8.41
C VAL A 186 4.17 -12.18 -9.70
N ALA A 187 3.52 -12.29 -10.86
CA ALA A 187 4.20 -12.21 -12.16
C ALA A 187 4.87 -10.85 -12.39
N TRP A 188 4.30 -9.79 -11.83
CA TRP A 188 4.87 -8.45 -11.87
C TRP A 188 6.09 -8.30 -10.95
N ALA A 189 6.12 -8.98 -9.81
CA ALA A 189 7.17 -8.89 -8.80
C ALA A 189 8.42 -9.75 -9.11
N LEU A 190 8.32 -10.69 -10.07
CA LEU A 190 9.42 -11.55 -10.55
C LEU A 190 10.23 -10.88 -11.66
#